data_f54094421866159747e46c215779095f
#
_entry.id   f54094421866159747e46c215779095f
#
_cell.length_a   1.000
_cell.length_b   1.000
_cell.length_c   1.000
_cell.angle_alpha   90.00
_cell.angle_beta   90.00
_cell.angle_gamma   90.00
#
_symmetry.space_group_name_H-M   'P 1'
#
loop_
_entity.id
_entity.type
_entity.pdbx_description
1 polymer ?
#
loop_
_entity_poly.entity_id
_entity_poly.type
_entity_poly.pdbx_seq_one_letter_code
_entity_poly.pdbx_strand_id
1 'polypeptide(L)'
;MLGLGMASAHAPMMFQKAQYWPRVVERIPAKAREHLPHSARVEIDSPAVVEGYVQRIEAAFATLRAQLAAYRPDALLMIGDDQGDMFDAANNPTFSIYTGEEPLWGRSARDAYDIPPAERTRLVFPQHAGLARHLLQGLIERGFDIGAQRTPPGTGRCRVPARAGGPVGALA
;
A
#
# COMPACT_ATOMS: atom_id res chain seq x y z
N MET A 1 -10.78 -20.83 8.78
CA MET A 1 -10.97 -19.98 9.98
C MET A 1 -10.02 -18.79 9.86
N LEU A 2 -10.50 -17.55 10.06
CA LEU A 2 -9.61 -16.38 10.19
C LEU A 2 -8.93 -16.46 11.55
N GLY A 3 -7.61 -16.52 11.59
CA GLY A 3 -6.88 -16.80 12.81
C GLY A 3 -5.88 -15.72 13.22
N LEU A 4 -5.44 -14.89 12.29
CA LEU A 4 -4.52 -13.78 12.56
C LEU A 4 -4.97 -12.54 11.79
N GLY A 5 -5.22 -11.45 12.50
CA GLY A 5 -5.47 -10.14 11.95
C GLY A 5 -4.26 -9.23 12.17
N MET A 6 -3.85 -8.53 11.14
CA MET A 6 -2.74 -7.57 11.19
C MET A 6 -3.16 -6.29 10.49
N ALA A 7 -2.65 -5.16 10.94
CA ALA A 7 -2.90 -3.87 10.30
C ALA A 7 -1.59 -3.07 10.18
N SER A 8 -1.46 -2.34 9.11
CA SER A 8 -0.35 -1.43 8.87
C SER A 8 -0.84 -0.21 8.10
N ALA A 9 -0.23 0.94 8.35
CA ALA A 9 -0.36 2.08 7.44
C ALA A 9 0.62 1.93 6.27
N HIS A 10 0.35 2.67 5.19
CA HIS A 10 1.21 2.71 4.00
C HIS A 10 1.69 4.14 3.67
N ALA A 11 1.76 5.00 4.68
CA ALA A 11 2.23 6.37 4.50
C ALA A 11 3.65 6.37 3.89
N PRO A 12 3.92 7.20 2.86
CA PRO A 12 5.22 7.20 2.16
C PRO A 12 6.43 7.36 3.07
N MET A 13 6.27 8.05 4.20
CA MET A 13 7.32 8.26 5.19
C MET A 13 7.82 6.96 5.82
N MET A 14 6.93 5.97 5.97
CA MET A 14 7.27 4.69 6.64
C MET A 14 8.31 3.87 5.88
N PHE A 15 8.53 4.18 4.60
CA PHE A 15 9.44 3.44 3.73
C PHE A 15 10.70 4.22 3.39
N GLN A 16 10.90 5.40 4.02
CA GLN A 16 12.02 6.28 3.73
C GLN A 16 12.92 6.47 4.94
N LYS A 17 14.22 6.66 4.68
CA LYS A 17 15.17 7.09 5.70
C LYS A 17 14.79 8.45 6.27
N ALA A 18 15.12 8.69 7.52
CA ALA A 18 14.81 9.91 8.24
C ALA A 18 15.20 11.20 7.48
N GLN A 19 16.36 11.19 6.84
CA GLN A 19 16.88 12.32 6.04
C GLN A 19 15.96 12.77 4.89
N TYR A 20 15.03 11.91 4.45
CA TYR A 20 14.11 12.21 3.35
C TYR A 20 12.72 12.66 3.82
N TRP A 21 12.43 12.60 5.11
CA TRP A 21 11.14 13.02 5.63
C TRP A 21 10.78 14.48 5.30
N PRO A 22 11.71 15.46 5.39
CA PRO A 22 11.43 16.82 4.93
C PRO A 22 10.91 16.88 3.49
N ARG A 23 11.54 16.15 2.59
CA ARG A 23 11.11 16.08 1.17
C ARG A 23 9.72 15.48 0.98
N VAL A 24 9.31 14.54 1.83
CA VAL A 24 7.95 13.97 1.79
C VAL A 24 6.94 15.02 2.24
N VAL A 25 7.23 15.74 3.33
CA VAL A 25 6.37 16.81 3.85
C VAL A 25 6.22 17.96 2.86
N GLU A 26 7.30 18.37 2.20
CA GLU A 26 7.28 19.43 1.19
C GLU A 26 6.35 19.12 0.01
N ARG A 27 6.12 17.83 -0.29
CA ARG A 27 5.20 17.39 -1.34
C ARG A 27 3.73 17.47 -0.95
N ILE A 28 3.41 17.60 0.33
CA ILE A 28 2.03 17.79 0.78
C ILE A 28 1.56 19.17 0.28
N PRO A 29 0.48 19.23 -0.52
CA PRO A 29 -0.03 20.50 -1.01
C PRO A 29 -0.28 21.50 0.14
N ALA A 30 0.04 22.77 -0.05
CA ALA A 30 -0.14 23.81 0.97
C ALA A 30 -1.56 23.80 1.54
N LYS A 31 -2.58 23.70 0.68
CA LYS A 31 -3.99 23.61 1.08
C LYS A 31 -4.27 22.41 2.00
N ALA A 32 -3.65 21.26 1.75
CA ALA A 32 -3.81 20.11 2.62
C ALA A 32 -3.12 20.32 3.98
N ARG A 33 -1.98 21.04 3.99
CA ARG A 33 -1.28 21.36 5.23
C ARG A 33 -2.08 22.30 6.16
N GLU A 34 -2.93 23.15 5.60
CA GLU A 34 -3.81 24.04 6.39
C GLU A 34 -4.80 23.28 7.26
N HIS A 35 -5.19 22.08 6.84
CA HIS A 35 -6.15 21.22 7.56
C HIS A 35 -5.48 20.23 8.51
N LEU A 36 -4.15 20.17 8.52
CA LEU A 36 -3.45 19.31 9.48
C LEU A 36 -3.59 19.86 10.91
N PRO A 37 -3.64 19.01 11.94
CA PRO A 37 -3.55 19.44 13.33
C PRO A 37 -2.35 20.35 13.54
N HIS A 38 -2.47 21.30 14.48
CA HIS A 38 -1.39 22.28 14.73
C HIS A 38 -0.04 21.60 14.98
N SER A 39 -0.02 20.49 15.70
CA SER A 39 1.16 19.66 15.94
C SER A 39 1.82 19.11 14.67
N ALA A 40 1.04 18.90 13.61
CA ALA A 40 1.56 18.41 12.33
C ALA A 40 1.93 19.55 11.35
N ARG A 41 1.60 20.81 11.70
CA ARG A 41 1.98 22.01 10.92
C ARG A 41 3.32 22.59 11.35
N VAL A 42 3.69 22.27 12.56
CA VAL A 42 4.91 22.74 13.18
C VAL A 42 6.07 21.90 12.70
N GLU A 43 7.22 22.50 12.76
CA GLU A 43 8.54 21.99 12.39
C GLU A 43 8.66 20.47 12.46
N ILE A 44 9.20 19.92 11.39
CA ILE A 44 9.63 18.51 11.40
C ILE A 44 10.52 18.35 12.62
N ASP A 45 10.21 17.37 13.45
CA ASP A 45 11.03 17.02 14.60
C ASP A 45 12.51 16.95 14.23
N SER A 46 13.38 17.16 15.19
CA SER A 46 14.82 17.11 14.93
C SER A 46 15.21 15.79 14.27
N PRO A 47 16.28 15.76 13.47
CA PRO A 47 16.73 14.53 12.80
C PRO A 47 16.88 13.34 13.75
N ALA A 48 17.30 13.54 14.97
CA ALA A 48 17.43 12.50 15.98
C ALA A 48 16.06 11.91 16.40
N VAL A 49 15.05 12.74 16.52
CA VAL A 49 13.69 12.32 16.86
C VAL A 49 13.09 11.52 15.69
N VAL A 50 13.26 12.02 14.47
CA VAL A 50 12.78 11.32 13.25
C VAL A 50 13.47 9.96 13.09
N GLU A 51 14.77 9.88 13.35
CA GLU A 51 15.50 8.60 13.33
C GLU A 51 14.91 7.61 14.35
N GLY A 52 14.56 8.08 15.54
CA GLY A 52 13.86 7.27 16.54
C GLY A 52 12.48 6.77 16.05
N TYR A 53 11.77 7.55 15.24
CA TYR A 53 10.53 7.10 14.61
C TYR A 53 10.77 6.00 13.58
N VAL A 54 11.75 6.16 12.70
CA VAL A 54 12.13 5.16 11.70
C VAL A 54 12.50 3.85 12.36
N GLN A 55 13.32 3.86 13.40
CA GLN A 55 13.71 2.66 14.15
C GLN A 55 12.49 1.93 14.74
N ARG A 56 11.53 2.68 15.32
CA ARG A 56 10.30 2.06 15.87
C ARG A 56 9.43 1.46 14.77
N ILE A 57 9.32 2.11 13.61
CA ILE A 57 8.59 1.60 12.46
C ILE A 57 9.24 0.31 11.95
N GLU A 58 10.55 0.29 11.82
CA GLU A 58 11.28 -0.91 11.38
C GLU A 58 11.14 -2.08 12.37
N ALA A 59 11.21 -1.81 13.67
CA ALA A 59 10.97 -2.80 14.71
C ALA A 59 9.54 -3.36 14.66
N ALA A 60 8.54 -2.48 14.43
CA ALA A 60 7.15 -2.91 14.27
C ALA A 60 6.97 -3.82 13.04
N PHE A 61 7.53 -3.47 11.88
CA PHE A 61 7.50 -4.34 10.71
C PHE A 61 8.24 -5.66 10.92
N ALA A 62 9.36 -5.65 11.65
CA ALA A 62 10.06 -6.88 12.01
C ALA A 62 9.18 -7.80 12.86
N THR A 63 8.43 -7.23 13.82
CA THR A 63 7.47 -7.97 14.65
C THR A 63 6.35 -8.57 13.81
N LEU A 64 5.74 -7.78 12.90
CA LEU A 64 4.67 -8.27 12.02
C LEU A 64 5.17 -9.42 11.14
N ARG A 65 6.37 -9.31 10.55
CA ARG A 65 6.98 -10.38 9.77
C ARG A 65 7.22 -11.64 10.59
N ALA A 66 7.71 -11.50 11.80
CA ALA A 66 7.95 -12.65 12.69
C ALA A 66 6.64 -13.36 13.04
N GLN A 67 5.60 -12.61 13.38
CA GLN A 67 4.27 -13.18 13.65
C GLN A 67 3.68 -13.90 12.45
N LEU A 68 3.75 -13.31 11.26
CA LEU A 68 3.27 -13.93 10.03
C LEU A 68 4.04 -15.22 9.72
N ALA A 69 5.36 -15.19 9.85
CA ALA A 69 6.21 -16.35 9.64
C ALA A 69 5.94 -17.48 10.66
N ALA A 70 5.67 -17.14 11.91
CA ALA A 70 5.32 -18.12 12.96
C ALA A 70 3.93 -18.72 12.74
N TYR A 71 2.97 -17.90 12.30
CA TYR A 71 1.59 -18.35 12.04
C TYR A 71 1.49 -19.23 10.78
N ARG A 72 2.30 -18.99 9.76
CA ARG A 72 2.35 -19.74 8.48
C ARG A 72 0.97 -19.94 7.85
N PRO A 73 0.26 -18.87 7.46
CA PRO A 73 -1.06 -18.99 6.86
C PRO A 73 -1.02 -19.71 5.51
N ASP A 74 -2.07 -20.47 5.18
CA ASP A 74 -2.25 -21.05 3.86
C ASP A 74 -2.56 -19.99 2.79
N ALA A 75 -3.22 -18.91 3.19
CA ALA A 75 -3.51 -17.77 2.34
C ALA A 75 -3.54 -16.47 3.16
N LEU A 76 -3.22 -15.36 2.50
CA LEU A 76 -3.29 -14.01 3.06
C LEU A 76 -4.38 -13.21 2.33
N LEU A 77 -5.36 -12.71 3.09
CA LEU A 77 -6.33 -11.74 2.58
C LEU A 77 -5.80 -10.33 2.87
N MET A 78 -5.49 -9.59 1.82
CA MET A 78 -5.05 -8.19 1.92
C MET A 78 -6.20 -7.26 1.56
N ILE A 79 -6.49 -6.30 2.43
CA ILE A 79 -7.50 -5.27 2.23
C ILE A 79 -6.79 -3.92 2.26
N GLY A 80 -6.97 -3.14 1.22
CA GLY A 80 -6.40 -1.79 1.09
C GLY A 80 -7.37 -0.87 0.38
N ASP A 81 -7.04 0.42 0.36
CA ASP A 81 -7.75 1.42 -0.42
C ASP A 81 -7.11 1.59 -1.80
N ASP A 82 -7.93 1.90 -2.79
CA ASP A 82 -7.45 2.35 -4.10
C ASP A 82 -7.23 3.87 -4.06
N GLN A 83 -6.00 4.29 -4.22
CA GLN A 83 -5.65 5.71 -4.22
C GLN A 83 -5.76 6.38 -5.60
N GLY A 84 -6.67 5.89 -6.43
CA GLY A 84 -6.86 6.34 -7.80
C GLY A 84 -5.91 5.66 -8.79
N ASP A 85 -5.39 4.49 -8.42
CA ASP A 85 -4.52 3.69 -9.27
C ASP A 85 -5.33 2.85 -10.28
N MET A 86 -6.50 2.38 -9.86
CA MET A 86 -7.34 1.48 -10.66
C MET A 86 -8.71 2.05 -10.97
N PHE A 87 -9.26 2.88 -10.10
CA PHE A 87 -10.60 3.42 -10.20
C PHE A 87 -10.58 4.95 -10.22
N ASP A 88 -11.61 5.53 -10.81
CA ASP A 88 -11.84 6.97 -10.85
C ASP A 88 -13.27 7.31 -10.44
N ALA A 89 -13.61 8.60 -10.42
CA ALA A 89 -14.93 9.06 -10.01
C ALA A 89 -16.08 8.53 -10.88
N ALA A 90 -15.80 8.08 -12.10
CA ALA A 90 -16.80 7.55 -13.02
C ALA A 90 -17.01 6.04 -12.84
N ASN A 91 -16.04 5.35 -12.27
CA ASN A 91 -16.09 3.89 -12.04
C ASN A 91 -15.36 3.55 -10.74
N ASN A 92 -16.05 3.74 -9.63
CA ASN A 92 -15.51 3.50 -8.29
C ASN A 92 -16.42 2.57 -7.49
N PRO A 93 -16.23 1.24 -7.59
CA PRO A 93 -17.01 0.29 -6.82
C PRO A 93 -16.71 0.45 -5.32
N THR A 94 -17.70 0.14 -4.46
CA THR A 94 -17.50 0.16 -3.01
C THR A 94 -16.38 -0.78 -2.57
N PHE A 95 -16.34 -1.98 -3.17
CA PHE A 95 -15.29 -2.97 -3.00
C PHE A 95 -14.96 -3.59 -4.34
N SER A 96 -13.72 -4.03 -4.49
CA SER A 96 -13.29 -4.83 -5.65
C SER A 96 -12.40 -5.98 -5.20
N ILE A 97 -12.55 -7.14 -5.83
CA ILE A 97 -11.71 -8.31 -5.58
C ILE A 97 -10.96 -8.67 -6.85
N TYR A 98 -9.64 -8.80 -6.75
CA TYR A 98 -8.84 -9.36 -7.83
C TYR A 98 -9.02 -10.88 -7.87
N THR A 99 -9.55 -11.39 -8.98
CA THR A 99 -9.87 -12.81 -9.18
C THR A 99 -9.02 -13.46 -10.28
N GLY A 100 -8.04 -12.74 -10.81
CA GLY A 100 -7.09 -13.23 -11.80
C GLY A 100 -6.16 -14.31 -11.23
N GLU A 101 -5.55 -15.07 -12.13
CA GLU A 101 -4.58 -16.12 -11.78
C GLU A 101 -3.13 -15.61 -11.90
N GLU A 102 -2.94 -14.51 -12.63
CA GLU A 102 -1.63 -13.90 -12.78
C GLU A 102 -1.15 -13.29 -11.46
N PRO A 103 0.12 -13.48 -11.11
CA PRO A 103 0.67 -12.85 -9.92
C PRO A 103 0.59 -11.33 -10.01
N LEU A 104 0.20 -10.70 -8.93
CA LEU A 104 0.40 -9.26 -8.78
C LEU A 104 1.87 -8.97 -8.56
N TRP A 105 2.31 -7.82 -9.02
CA TRP A 105 3.67 -7.39 -8.78
C TRP A 105 3.76 -5.89 -8.55
N GLY A 106 4.77 -5.48 -7.83
CA GLY A 106 5.09 -4.09 -7.57
C GLY A 106 6.58 -3.89 -7.41
N ARG A 107 7.00 -2.66 -7.22
CA ARG A 107 8.38 -2.33 -6.86
C ARG A 107 8.43 -1.82 -5.44
N SER A 108 9.45 -2.24 -4.71
CA SER A 108 9.65 -1.77 -3.34
C SER A 108 9.65 -0.24 -3.29
N ALA A 109 8.90 0.33 -2.37
CA ALA A 109 8.94 1.75 -2.04
C ALA A 109 10.09 2.08 -1.08
N ARG A 110 10.73 1.07 -0.50
CA ARG A 110 11.84 1.25 0.43
C ARG A 110 12.99 1.94 -0.28
N ASP A 111 13.56 2.94 0.38
CA ASP A 111 14.69 3.71 -0.14
C ASP A 111 14.45 4.33 -1.53
N ALA A 112 13.18 4.69 -1.82
CA ALA A 112 12.77 5.19 -3.13
C ALA A 112 13.46 6.48 -3.56
N TYR A 113 14.09 7.21 -2.64
CA TYR A 113 14.90 8.38 -2.95
C TYR A 113 16.35 8.05 -3.31
N ASP A 114 16.86 6.90 -2.87
CA ASP A 114 18.24 6.47 -3.13
C ASP A 114 18.33 5.56 -4.37
N ILE A 115 17.25 4.81 -4.65
CA ILE A 115 17.26 3.77 -5.68
C ILE A 115 16.35 4.18 -6.84
N PRO A 116 16.87 4.30 -8.07
CA PRO A 116 16.06 4.55 -9.26
C PRO A 116 14.94 3.51 -9.42
N PRO A 117 13.76 3.89 -9.94
CA PRO A 117 12.62 2.96 -10.07
C PRO A 117 12.95 1.64 -10.79
N ALA A 118 13.82 1.70 -11.82
CA ALA A 118 14.22 0.51 -12.58
C ALA A 118 15.02 -0.50 -11.76
N GLU A 119 15.77 -0.02 -10.76
CA GLU A 119 16.68 -0.81 -9.93
C GLU A 119 16.03 -1.31 -8.64
N ARG A 120 14.81 -0.80 -8.30
CA ARG A 120 14.11 -1.22 -7.08
C ARG A 120 13.71 -2.68 -7.18
N THR A 121 13.80 -3.37 -6.05
CA THR A 121 13.39 -4.78 -5.94
C THR A 121 11.96 -4.96 -6.43
N ARG A 122 11.79 -5.88 -7.37
CA ARG A 122 10.48 -6.33 -7.81
C ARG A 122 9.92 -7.31 -6.78
N LEU A 123 8.75 -7.01 -6.26
CA LEU A 123 7.98 -7.87 -5.37
C LEU A 123 6.91 -8.57 -6.20
N VAL A 124 6.74 -9.86 -6.00
CA VAL A 124 5.74 -10.67 -6.72
C VAL A 124 4.87 -11.37 -5.69
N PHE A 125 3.56 -11.24 -5.85
CA PHE A 125 2.57 -11.81 -4.96
C PHE A 125 1.76 -12.86 -5.71
N PRO A 126 1.98 -14.16 -5.44
CA PRO A 126 1.17 -15.22 -6.03
C PRO A 126 -0.28 -15.07 -5.59
N GLN A 127 -1.21 -15.39 -6.49
CA GLN A 127 -2.63 -15.22 -6.25
C GLN A 127 -3.30 -16.55 -5.94
N HIS A 128 -4.23 -16.52 -4.98
CA HIS A 128 -5.12 -17.65 -4.71
C HIS A 128 -6.49 -17.41 -5.36
N ALA A 129 -6.52 -17.46 -6.70
CA ALA A 129 -7.71 -17.12 -7.49
C ALA A 129 -8.95 -17.94 -7.11
N GLY A 130 -8.79 -19.19 -6.69
CA GLY A 130 -9.89 -20.02 -6.20
C GLY A 130 -10.55 -19.44 -4.95
N LEU A 131 -9.77 -19.04 -3.96
CA LEU A 131 -10.28 -18.36 -2.76
C LEU A 131 -10.91 -17.02 -3.09
N ALA A 132 -10.28 -16.23 -3.96
CA ALA A 132 -10.81 -14.93 -4.38
C ALA A 132 -12.19 -15.06 -5.04
N ARG A 133 -12.37 -16.03 -5.95
CA ARG A 133 -13.66 -16.31 -6.59
C ARG A 133 -14.70 -16.81 -5.59
N HIS A 134 -14.32 -17.65 -4.63
CA HIS A 134 -15.21 -18.12 -3.57
C HIS A 134 -15.69 -16.96 -2.68
N LEU A 135 -14.78 -16.08 -2.29
CA LEU A 135 -15.13 -14.89 -1.51
C LEU A 135 -16.06 -13.95 -2.30
N LEU A 136 -15.74 -13.68 -3.57
CA LEU A 136 -16.57 -12.86 -4.43
C LEU A 136 -17.99 -13.39 -4.51
N GLN A 137 -18.16 -14.67 -4.82
CA GLN A 137 -19.46 -15.32 -4.91
C GLN A 137 -20.22 -15.25 -3.58
N GLY A 138 -19.57 -15.62 -2.48
CA GLY A 138 -20.20 -15.64 -1.16
C GLY A 138 -20.60 -14.23 -0.66
N LEU A 139 -19.90 -13.19 -1.07
CA LEU A 139 -20.28 -11.82 -0.76
C LEU A 139 -21.47 -11.33 -1.60
N ILE A 140 -21.47 -11.64 -2.90
CA ILE A 140 -22.61 -11.32 -3.79
C ILE A 140 -23.89 -12.03 -3.31
N GLU A 141 -23.81 -13.29 -2.95
CA GLU A 141 -24.96 -14.05 -2.40
C GLU A 141 -25.52 -13.45 -1.10
N ARG A 142 -24.72 -12.68 -0.38
CA ARG A 142 -25.11 -11.94 0.83
C ARG A 142 -25.57 -10.51 0.56
N GLY A 143 -25.66 -10.12 -0.71
CA GLY A 143 -26.15 -8.80 -1.12
C GLY A 143 -25.10 -7.69 -1.13
N PHE A 144 -23.80 -8.01 -1.05
CA PHE A 144 -22.76 -7.00 -1.21
C PHE A 144 -22.59 -6.66 -2.70
N ASP A 145 -22.48 -5.37 -2.99
CA ASP A 145 -22.09 -4.87 -4.33
C ASP A 145 -20.57 -4.89 -4.44
N ILE A 146 -20.04 -5.87 -5.16
CA ILE A 146 -18.61 -6.13 -5.29
C ILE A 146 -18.19 -6.12 -6.75
N GLY A 147 -17.24 -5.25 -7.10
CA GLY A 147 -16.53 -5.31 -8.36
C GLY A 147 -15.56 -6.49 -8.43
N ALA A 148 -15.33 -7.02 -9.62
CA ALA A 148 -14.34 -8.06 -9.85
C ALA A 148 -13.34 -7.62 -10.90
N GLN A 149 -12.06 -7.83 -10.63
CA GLN A 149 -10.99 -7.62 -11.60
C GLN A 149 -10.31 -8.95 -11.95
N ARG A 150 -10.02 -9.14 -13.24
CA ARG A 150 -9.31 -10.32 -13.74
C ARG A 150 -7.94 -9.99 -14.31
N THR A 151 -7.74 -8.76 -14.68
CA THR A 151 -6.48 -8.31 -15.27
C THR A 151 -5.65 -7.58 -14.22
N PRO A 152 -4.37 -7.89 -14.06
CA PRO A 152 -3.52 -7.18 -13.13
C PRO A 152 -3.46 -5.66 -13.43
N PRO A 153 -3.36 -4.81 -12.42
CA PRO A 153 -3.12 -3.38 -12.62
C PRO A 153 -1.92 -3.15 -13.56
N GLY A 154 -2.05 -2.25 -14.53
CA GLY A 154 -0.96 -1.87 -15.43
C GLY A 154 -0.80 -2.71 -16.71
N THR A 155 -1.54 -3.81 -16.90
CA THR A 155 -1.51 -4.60 -18.14
C THR A 155 -2.50 -4.13 -19.21
N GLY A 156 -3.47 -3.30 -18.86
CA GLY A 156 -4.44 -2.73 -19.79
C GLY A 156 -4.73 -1.28 -19.43
N ARG A 157 -4.31 -0.35 -20.25
CA ARG A 157 -4.70 1.08 -20.32
C ARG A 157 -4.88 1.89 -19.01
N CYS A 158 -4.66 1.34 -17.82
CA CYS A 158 -4.34 2.16 -16.68
C CYS A 158 -2.95 2.76 -16.92
N ARG A 159 -2.90 3.78 -17.79
CA ARG A 159 -1.86 4.78 -17.65
C ARG A 159 -2.13 5.41 -16.29
N VAL A 160 -1.43 4.97 -15.28
CA VAL A 160 -1.13 5.88 -14.18
C VAL A 160 -0.59 7.12 -14.88
N PRO A 161 -1.31 8.25 -14.88
CA PRO A 161 -0.70 9.47 -15.34
C PRO A 161 0.55 9.56 -14.49
N ALA A 162 1.70 9.64 -15.13
CA ALA A 162 2.94 9.93 -14.44
C ALA A 162 2.71 11.30 -13.79
N ARG A 163 2.08 11.30 -12.61
CA ARG A 163 2.09 12.44 -11.74
C ARG A 163 3.55 12.61 -11.40
N ALA A 164 4.13 13.64 -12.01
CA ALA A 164 5.50 14.01 -11.81
C ALA A 164 5.82 13.83 -10.32
N GLY A 165 6.58 12.79 -9.99
CA GLY A 165 7.30 12.66 -8.76
C GLY A 165 6.62 12.01 -7.54
N GLY A 166 5.51 11.26 -7.64
CA GLY A 166 5.03 10.45 -6.52
C GLY A 166 5.48 8.98 -6.64
N PRO A 167 6.02 8.35 -5.60
CA PRO A 167 6.18 6.90 -5.64
C PRO A 167 4.78 6.27 -5.65
N VAL A 168 4.48 5.51 -6.68
CA VAL A 168 3.33 4.61 -6.70
C VAL A 168 3.58 3.60 -5.58
N GLY A 169 2.69 3.57 -4.59
CA GLY A 169 2.83 2.68 -3.45
C GLY A 169 2.88 1.24 -3.91
N ALA A 170 4.02 0.61 -3.76
CA ALA A 170 4.08 -0.84 -3.76
C ALA A 170 3.65 -1.28 -2.36
N LEU A 171 2.57 -2.03 -2.29
CA LEU A 171 2.22 -2.80 -1.11
C LEU A 171 3.37 -3.78 -0.83
N ALA A 172 4.03 -3.64 0.25
CA ALA A 172 4.95 -4.61 0.83
C ALA A 172 4.48 -5.00 2.22
#